data_30cb91da9dd24aa746e4595e62ff2622
#
_entry.id   30cb91da9dd24aa746e4595e62ff2622
#
_cell.length_a   1.000
_cell.length_b   1.000
_cell.length_c   1.000
_cell.angle_alpha   90.00
_cell.angle_beta   90.00
_cell.angle_gamma   90.00
#
_symmetry.space_group_name_H-M   'P 1'
#
loop_
_entity.id
_entity.type
_entity.pdbx_description
1 polymer ?
#
loop_
_entity_poly.entity_id
_entity_poly.type
_entity_poly.pdbx_seq_one_letter_code
_entity_poly.pdbx_strand_id
1 'polypeptide(L)'
;MLAAVAVVVLLAGCSSGETTTAPTTEVDITGPPATGAGWPRFGYDAARSNVFPGVTAITAKNASRLERQQVRLPGTADSSPIFVPPNRFVVNTAYGKTIAVDAASRGILWTFVPDGIDRWEGTSQITQSGPVDDPDTRYLYSYSPDGRVHKLEDATGREVRSEGWPAIVTEDAGHEKSAPPLNLAHGLVLLATGGYLGDAPPYQGHVVAIDKESGEIVNVFNTLCSDREGVIDPSSCDESGSAIWGRGGVVVEPESGNLLVSTGNGDWNGSSNWGDSMLELSPDAGQLLKSYTPENEQELDAGDTDLSSASPAFVPPQFVVQSGKDGLLRVLDLTTLEVGQKGGEASIASAPGDTGVFTAPAVWESPGERWVFVANSAGTAGYVFQNAKLERHWENESSGTSPVLAGGLLYVYDPDGEGLNVYEPESGNPVANLPAGGGHWSSPIIINGRIALPEGSANDHGTEGVLNIYRLP
;
A
#
# COMPACT_ATOMS: atom_id res chain seq x y z
N MET A 1 15.57 -9.13 93.28
CA MET A 1 14.37 -8.42 92.76
C MET A 1 14.50 -8.34 91.24
N LEU A 2 13.90 -9.27 90.54
CA LEU A 2 13.89 -9.30 89.09
C LEU A 2 12.63 -8.61 88.60
N ALA A 3 12.77 -7.65 87.73
CA ALA A 3 11.66 -7.01 87.02
C ALA A 3 11.55 -7.63 85.61
N ALA A 4 10.40 -8.23 85.31
CA ALA A 4 10.10 -8.79 84.05
C ALA A 4 9.57 -7.68 83.08
N VAL A 5 10.17 -7.57 81.90
CA VAL A 5 9.70 -6.69 80.83
C VAL A 5 8.89 -7.56 79.88
N ALA A 6 7.63 -7.25 79.73
CA ALA A 6 6.75 -7.86 78.75
C ALA A 6 6.90 -7.14 77.38
N VAL A 7 7.24 -7.89 76.30
CA VAL A 7 7.30 -7.43 74.96
C VAL A 7 5.94 -7.75 74.28
N VAL A 8 5.22 -6.69 73.90
CA VAL A 8 4.00 -6.85 73.09
C VAL A 8 4.44 -6.84 71.63
N VAL A 9 4.18 -7.97 70.89
CA VAL A 9 4.36 -8.09 69.48
C VAL A 9 3.05 -7.70 68.81
N LEU A 10 3.07 -6.58 68.07
CA LEU A 10 1.99 -6.19 67.18
C LEU A 10 2.17 -6.92 65.86
N LEU A 11 1.24 -7.84 65.55
CA LEU A 11 1.10 -8.47 64.25
C LEU A 11 0.36 -7.49 63.31
N ALA A 12 1.11 -6.95 62.34
CA ALA A 12 0.51 -6.23 61.20
C ALA A 12 -0.04 -7.24 60.21
N GLY A 13 -1.35 -7.27 60.04
CA GLY A 13 -2.02 -8.07 59.06
C GLY A 13 -1.78 -7.48 57.65
N CYS A 14 -1.13 -8.22 56.76
CA CYS A 14 -1.12 -7.93 55.31
C CYS A 14 -2.47 -8.29 54.74
N SER A 15 -3.22 -7.28 54.33
CA SER A 15 -4.41 -7.43 53.47
C SER A 15 -3.91 -7.74 52.04
N SER A 16 -4.12 -8.97 51.59
CA SER A 16 -3.96 -9.37 50.19
C SER A 16 -5.07 -8.73 49.39
N GLY A 17 -4.70 -7.67 48.65
CA GLY A 17 -5.57 -7.12 47.58
C GLY A 17 -5.72 -8.16 46.48
N GLU A 18 -6.92 -8.70 46.32
CA GLU A 18 -7.31 -9.45 45.14
C GLU A 18 -7.35 -8.49 43.96
N THR A 19 -6.36 -8.62 43.08
CA THR A 19 -6.41 -8.06 41.73
C THR A 19 -7.47 -8.86 40.96
N THR A 20 -8.68 -8.31 40.84
CA THR A 20 -9.70 -8.76 39.89
C THR A 20 -9.16 -8.51 38.49
N THR A 21 -8.56 -9.53 37.86
CA THR A 21 -8.35 -9.59 36.43
C THR A 21 -9.74 -9.64 35.77
N ALA A 22 -10.05 -8.62 34.96
CA ALA A 22 -11.22 -8.65 34.10
C ALA A 22 -11.17 -9.93 33.24
N PRO A 23 -12.30 -10.63 33.02
CA PRO A 23 -12.30 -11.80 32.18
C PRO A 23 -11.90 -11.38 30.75
N THR A 24 -10.74 -11.84 30.29
CA THR A 24 -10.40 -11.89 28.88
C THR A 24 -11.37 -12.90 28.24
N THR A 25 -12.42 -12.40 27.59
CA THR A 25 -13.22 -13.22 26.69
C THR A 25 -12.28 -13.66 25.57
N GLU A 26 -11.87 -14.92 25.59
CA GLU A 26 -11.24 -15.55 24.44
C GLU A 26 -12.20 -15.39 23.25
N VAL A 27 -11.77 -14.63 22.23
CA VAL A 27 -12.52 -14.53 20.99
C VAL A 27 -12.32 -15.84 20.25
N ASP A 28 -13.43 -16.53 19.96
CA ASP A 28 -13.40 -17.76 19.17
C ASP A 28 -13.02 -17.42 17.71
N ILE A 29 -11.77 -17.67 17.34
CA ILE A 29 -11.23 -17.46 16.01
C ILE A 29 -11.40 -18.68 15.10
N THR A 30 -11.97 -19.78 15.58
CA THR A 30 -12.15 -21.02 14.80
C THR A 30 -13.38 -20.98 13.89
N GLY A 31 -14.24 -19.96 14.04
CA GLY A 31 -15.42 -19.76 13.19
C GLY A 31 -15.03 -19.37 11.74
N PRO A 32 -16.00 -19.45 10.80
CA PRO A 32 -15.78 -19.03 9.42
C PRO A 32 -15.40 -17.54 9.34
N PRO A 33 -14.75 -17.09 8.24
CA PRO A 33 -14.47 -15.68 7.99
C PRO A 33 -15.74 -14.81 8.08
N ALA A 34 -15.59 -13.54 8.41
CA ALA A 34 -16.70 -12.62 8.48
C ALA A 34 -17.33 -12.44 7.09
N THR A 35 -18.68 -12.48 7.03
CA THR A 35 -19.41 -12.32 5.77
C THR A 35 -19.73 -10.86 5.51
N GLY A 36 -19.69 -10.45 4.24
CA GLY A 36 -20.02 -9.10 3.78
C GLY A 36 -19.02 -8.61 2.74
N ALA A 37 -19.31 -7.47 2.12
CA ALA A 37 -18.34 -6.82 1.23
C ALA A 37 -17.16 -6.28 2.03
N GLY A 38 -15.94 -6.62 1.61
CA GLY A 38 -14.68 -6.10 2.14
C GLY A 38 -14.01 -5.13 1.17
N TRP A 39 -12.96 -4.47 1.65
CA TRP A 39 -11.96 -3.77 0.83
C TRP A 39 -10.60 -4.29 1.28
N PRO A 40 -10.14 -5.43 0.74
CA PRO A 40 -9.12 -6.23 1.41
C PRO A 40 -7.69 -5.67 1.26
N ARG A 41 -7.46 -4.70 0.37
CA ARG A 41 -6.10 -4.18 0.05
C ARG A 41 -6.15 -2.84 -0.63
N PHE A 42 -5.00 -2.18 -0.76
CA PHE A 42 -4.85 -1.01 -1.63
C PHE A 42 -5.34 -1.34 -3.05
N GLY A 43 -6.03 -0.40 -3.68
CA GLY A 43 -6.54 -0.58 -5.05
C GLY A 43 -7.68 -1.58 -5.18
N TYR A 44 -8.24 -2.08 -4.07
CA TYR A 44 -9.37 -2.99 -3.96
C TYR A 44 -9.05 -4.44 -4.34
N ASP A 45 -8.57 -4.71 -5.54
CA ASP A 45 -8.25 -6.04 -6.06
C ASP A 45 -6.73 -6.28 -6.22
N ALA A 46 -6.35 -7.49 -6.58
CA ALA A 46 -4.94 -7.84 -6.73
C ALA A 46 -4.29 -7.17 -7.97
N ALA A 47 -5.10 -6.79 -8.96
CA ALA A 47 -4.66 -6.04 -10.14
C ALA A 47 -4.51 -4.54 -9.87
N ARG A 48 -4.87 -4.07 -8.65
CA ARG A 48 -4.80 -2.65 -8.29
C ARG A 48 -5.63 -1.75 -9.21
N SER A 49 -6.81 -2.23 -9.62
CA SER A 49 -7.67 -1.45 -10.50
C SER A 49 -8.12 -0.11 -9.92
N ASN A 50 -8.06 0.07 -8.61
CA ASN A 50 -8.61 1.21 -7.86
C ASN A 50 -10.12 1.40 -8.09
N VAL A 51 -10.84 0.33 -8.39
CA VAL A 51 -12.27 0.35 -8.68
C VAL A 51 -13.02 -0.59 -7.75
N PHE A 52 -14.00 -0.05 -7.02
CA PHE A 52 -14.95 -0.84 -6.25
C PHE A 52 -16.16 -1.19 -7.11
N PRO A 53 -16.38 -2.46 -7.47
CA PRO A 53 -17.48 -2.86 -8.36
C PRO A 53 -18.84 -2.92 -7.65
N GLY A 54 -18.84 -2.80 -6.32
CA GLY A 54 -20.06 -2.90 -5.51
C GLY A 54 -20.89 -1.62 -5.53
N VAL A 55 -22.15 -1.78 -5.07
CA VAL A 55 -23.05 -0.64 -4.91
C VAL A 55 -22.72 0.13 -3.63
N THR A 56 -22.69 1.45 -3.69
CA THR A 56 -22.57 2.33 -2.54
C THR A 56 -23.82 3.21 -2.41
N ALA A 57 -24.18 3.58 -1.18
CA ALA A 57 -25.25 4.55 -0.93
C ALA A 57 -24.86 6.00 -1.27
N ILE A 58 -23.57 6.25 -1.56
CA ILE A 58 -23.06 7.56 -1.95
C ILE A 58 -23.27 7.76 -3.44
N THR A 59 -23.89 8.87 -3.81
CA THR A 59 -24.25 9.23 -5.18
C THR A 59 -23.93 10.68 -5.44
N ALA A 60 -23.91 11.12 -6.70
CA ALA A 60 -23.72 12.54 -7.04
C ALA A 60 -24.74 13.49 -6.34
N LYS A 61 -25.95 13.01 -6.02
CA LYS A 61 -26.99 13.81 -5.37
C LYS A 61 -26.78 14.01 -3.87
N ASN A 62 -25.97 13.15 -3.23
CA ASN A 62 -25.82 13.19 -1.76
C ASN A 62 -24.36 13.26 -1.28
N ALA A 63 -23.37 13.16 -2.17
CA ALA A 63 -21.96 13.22 -1.81
C ALA A 63 -21.59 14.49 -1.02
N SER A 64 -22.14 15.65 -1.40
CA SER A 64 -21.92 16.93 -0.69
C SER A 64 -22.54 17.01 0.70
N ARG A 65 -23.38 16.03 1.08
CA ARG A 65 -24.02 15.95 2.40
C ARG A 65 -23.28 15.03 3.38
N LEU A 66 -22.18 14.43 2.97
CA LEU A 66 -21.37 13.59 3.82
C LEU A 66 -20.77 14.41 4.98
N GLU A 67 -20.92 13.89 6.18
CA GLU A 67 -20.39 14.50 7.40
C GLU A 67 -19.07 13.81 7.79
N ARG A 68 -18.02 14.61 7.99
CA ARG A 68 -16.71 14.15 8.45
C ARG A 68 -16.72 13.90 9.95
N GLN A 69 -16.19 12.76 10.33
CA GLN A 69 -15.90 12.38 11.71
C GLN A 69 -14.46 11.90 11.79
N GLN A 70 -13.73 12.34 12.81
CA GLN A 70 -12.29 12.06 12.95
C GLN A 70 -12.04 11.09 14.09
N VAL A 71 -11.13 10.15 13.84
CA VAL A 71 -10.56 9.25 14.84
C VAL A 71 -9.09 9.57 14.99
N ARG A 72 -8.66 9.89 16.21
CA ARG A 72 -7.23 10.04 16.51
C ARG A 72 -6.58 8.69 16.56
N LEU A 73 -5.45 8.56 15.89
CA LEU A 73 -4.65 7.34 15.83
C LEU A 73 -3.36 7.52 16.63
N PRO A 74 -2.88 6.48 17.34
CA PRO A 74 -1.58 6.49 18.02
C PRO A 74 -0.42 6.25 17.05
N GLY A 75 -0.40 6.95 15.92
CA GLY A 75 0.61 6.90 14.87
C GLY A 75 0.11 7.52 13.57
N THR A 76 0.99 8.15 12.80
CA THR A 76 0.69 8.70 11.48
C THR A 76 0.45 7.56 10.50
N ALA A 77 -0.70 7.56 9.80
CA ALA A 77 -1.01 6.62 8.74
C ALA A 77 -0.83 7.32 7.38
N ASP A 78 0.20 6.92 6.64
CA ASP A 78 0.51 7.39 5.29
C ASP A 78 0.29 6.27 4.27
N SER A 79 -0.72 5.47 4.52
CA SER A 79 -1.17 4.36 3.67
C SER A 79 -2.69 4.37 3.60
N SER A 80 -3.23 3.83 2.50
CA SER A 80 -4.67 3.66 2.38
C SER A 80 -5.18 2.62 3.37
N PRO A 81 -6.36 2.83 3.97
CA PRO A 81 -6.97 1.85 4.84
C PRO A 81 -7.47 0.64 4.05
N ILE A 82 -7.74 -0.45 4.76
CA ILE A 82 -8.54 -1.56 4.27
C ILE A 82 -9.83 -1.66 5.08
N PHE A 83 -10.82 -2.37 4.57
CA PHE A 83 -12.03 -2.69 5.31
C PHE A 83 -12.20 -4.19 5.46
N VAL A 84 -12.15 -4.64 6.70
CA VAL A 84 -12.34 -6.04 7.10
C VAL A 84 -13.76 -6.20 7.63
N PRO A 85 -14.59 -7.06 7.01
CA PRO A 85 -15.94 -7.33 7.49
C PRO A 85 -15.95 -7.83 8.96
N PRO A 86 -17.05 -7.60 9.71
CA PRO A 86 -18.25 -6.91 9.23
C PRO A 86 -18.19 -5.39 9.32
N ASN A 87 -17.26 -4.78 10.08
CA ASN A 87 -17.32 -3.34 10.39
C ASN A 87 -16.00 -2.76 10.88
N ARG A 88 -14.86 -3.13 10.31
CA ARG A 88 -13.53 -2.67 10.75
C ARG A 88 -12.77 -1.98 9.65
N PHE A 89 -12.34 -0.73 9.86
CA PHE A 89 -11.25 -0.12 9.10
C PHE A 89 -9.93 -0.52 9.75
N VAL A 90 -8.96 -0.94 8.96
CA VAL A 90 -7.62 -1.25 9.44
C VAL A 90 -6.62 -0.38 8.69
N VAL A 91 -5.71 0.22 9.43
CA VAL A 91 -4.62 1.06 8.91
C VAL A 91 -3.29 0.59 9.45
N ASN A 92 -2.22 0.74 8.67
CA ASN A 92 -0.85 0.63 9.12
C ASN A 92 -0.27 2.04 9.31
N THR A 93 0.57 2.23 10.33
CA THR A 93 1.21 3.52 10.59
C THR A 93 2.63 3.54 10.08
N ALA A 94 3.20 4.73 9.97
CA ALA A 94 4.57 4.97 9.52
C ALA A 94 5.63 4.14 10.28
N TYR A 95 5.36 3.78 11.52
CA TYR A 95 6.26 2.96 12.34
C TYR A 95 5.80 1.51 12.53
N GLY A 96 4.82 1.05 11.71
CA GLY A 96 4.39 -0.34 11.65
C GLY A 96 3.34 -0.74 12.70
N LYS A 97 2.78 0.21 13.49
CA LYS A 97 1.58 -0.10 14.28
C LYS A 97 0.42 -0.38 13.34
N THR A 98 -0.29 -1.48 13.57
CA THR A 98 -1.52 -1.80 12.82
C THR A 98 -2.72 -1.58 13.73
N ILE A 99 -3.70 -0.80 13.27
CA ILE A 99 -4.78 -0.31 14.10
C ILE A 99 -6.12 -0.65 13.46
N ALA A 100 -7.00 -1.33 14.19
CA ALA A 100 -8.38 -1.53 13.78
C ALA A 100 -9.33 -0.55 14.47
N VAL A 101 -10.19 0.07 13.67
CA VAL A 101 -11.19 1.03 14.09
C VAL A 101 -12.57 0.53 13.73
N ASP A 102 -13.49 0.50 14.69
CA ASP A 102 -14.90 0.17 14.41
C ASP A 102 -15.55 1.29 13.57
N ALA A 103 -16.05 0.93 12.41
CA ALA A 103 -16.59 1.89 11.45
C ALA A 103 -17.90 2.58 11.91
N ALA A 104 -18.63 2.01 12.88
CA ALA A 104 -19.84 2.60 13.41
C ALA A 104 -19.60 3.46 14.65
N SER A 105 -18.93 2.91 15.67
CA SER A 105 -18.66 3.59 16.93
C SER A 105 -17.45 4.52 16.84
N ARG A 106 -16.53 4.27 15.90
CA ARG A 106 -15.24 4.99 15.72
C ARG A 106 -14.26 4.73 16.87
N GLY A 107 -14.51 3.73 17.68
CA GLY A 107 -13.58 3.28 18.71
C GLY A 107 -12.44 2.47 18.11
N ILE A 108 -11.23 2.63 18.65
CA ILE A 108 -10.13 1.70 18.36
C ILE A 108 -10.50 0.36 19.01
N LEU A 109 -10.54 -0.69 18.19
CA LEU A 109 -10.85 -2.05 18.64
C LEU A 109 -9.61 -2.74 19.19
N TRP A 110 -8.50 -2.61 18.46
CA TRP A 110 -7.20 -3.13 18.84
C TRP A 110 -6.08 -2.36 18.15
N THR A 111 -4.90 -2.46 18.73
CA THR A 111 -3.65 -1.94 18.14
C THR A 111 -2.58 -3.01 18.31
N PHE A 112 -2.03 -3.47 17.21
CA PHE A 112 -0.78 -4.23 17.18
C PHE A 112 0.39 -3.26 17.22
N VAL A 113 1.40 -3.57 18.03
CA VAL A 113 2.64 -2.80 18.13
C VAL A 113 3.80 -3.76 17.89
N PRO A 114 4.64 -3.54 16.87
CA PRO A 114 5.80 -4.40 16.60
C PRO A 114 6.78 -4.42 17.78
N ASP A 115 7.42 -5.55 18.01
CA ASP A 115 8.45 -5.66 19.04
C ASP A 115 9.64 -4.76 18.74
N GLY A 116 10.07 -4.00 19.73
CA GLY A 116 11.24 -3.13 19.61
C GLY A 116 11.01 -1.85 18.84
N ILE A 117 9.77 -1.44 18.64
CA ILE A 117 9.37 -0.18 17.97
C ILE A 117 10.14 1.04 18.50
N ASP A 118 10.50 1.08 19.78
CA ASP A 118 11.26 2.17 20.40
C ASP A 118 12.62 2.44 19.72
N ARG A 119 13.12 1.51 18.93
CA ARG A 119 14.39 1.68 18.21
C ARG A 119 14.27 2.56 16.99
N TRP A 120 13.07 2.64 16.38
CA TRP A 120 12.85 3.39 15.14
C TRP A 120 11.70 4.39 15.22
N GLU A 121 10.80 4.33 16.20
CA GLU A 121 9.73 5.30 16.34
C GLU A 121 10.28 6.73 16.54
N GLY A 122 9.84 7.68 15.70
CA GLY A 122 10.33 9.05 15.70
C GLY A 122 11.64 9.27 14.92
N THR A 123 12.13 8.25 14.19
CA THR A 123 13.32 8.35 13.32
C THR A 123 12.92 8.41 11.85
N SER A 124 13.89 8.49 10.96
CA SER A 124 13.68 8.37 9.49
C SER A 124 13.37 6.95 9.01
N GLN A 125 13.46 5.95 9.88
CA GLN A 125 13.12 4.56 9.56
C GLN A 125 11.60 4.37 9.60
N ILE A 126 10.96 4.65 8.48
CA ILE A 126 9.50 4.71 8.30
C ILE A 126 9.04 3.79 7.17
N THR A 127 7.73 3.53 7.11
CA THR A 127 7.07 2.85 5.98
C THR A 127 5.79 3.58 5.58
N GLN A 128 5.42 3.45 4.31
CA GLN A 128 4.11 3.82 3.77
C GLN A 128 3.32 2.57 3.33
N SER A 129 3.79 1.38 3.72
CA SER A 129 3.15 0.11 3.34
C SER A 129 1.77 -0.03 3.98
N GLY A 130 0.78 -0.34 3.16
CA GLY A 130 -0.58 -0.65 3.60
C GLY A 130 -0.77 -2.15 3.88
N PRO A 131 -1.69 -2.51 4.80
CA PRO A 131 -1.98 -3.90 5.10
C PRO A 131 -2.78 -4.58 3.99
N VAL A 132 -2.81 -5.92 4.02
CA VAL A 132 -3.68 -6.74 3.19
C VAL A 132 -4.47 -7.72 4.07
N ASP A 133 -5.78 -7.83 3.82
CA ASP A 133 -6.65 -8.82 4.44
C ASP A 133 -6.73 -10.09 3.58
N ASP A 134 -6.80 -11.23 4.23
CA ASP A 134 -7.11 -12.50 3.59
C ASP A 134 -8.60 -12.84 3.80
N PRO A 135 -9.47 -12.55 2.82
CA PRO A 135 -10.91 -12.74 2.99
C PRO A 135 -11.34 -14.22 3.14
N ASP A 136 -10.45 -15.15 2.81
CA ASP A 136 -10.69 -16.59 2.94
C ASP A 136 -10.35 -17.13 4.32
N THR A 137 -9.74 -16.31 5.17
CA THR A 137 -9.30 -16.70 6.51
C THR A 137 -9.69 -15.67 7.56
N ARG A 138 -9.05 -15.70 8.72
CA ARG A 138 -9.22 -14.74 9.83
C ARG A 138 -7.94 -13.94 10.07
N TYR A 139 -7.13 -13.78 9.06
CA TYR A 139 -5.84 -13.14 9.17
C TYR A 139 -5.69 -11.98 8.19
N LEU A 140 -4.94 -11.00 8.62
CA LEU A 140 -4.41 -9.93 7.78
C LEU A 140 -2.90 -9.85 7.94
N TYR A 141 -2.25 -9.20 6.99
CA TYR A 141 -0.79 -9.05 6.99
C TYR A 141 -0.43 -7.57 6.97
N SER A 142 0.61 -7.22 7.72
CA SER A 142 1.14 -5.86 7.78
C SER A 142 2.66 -5.86 7.86
N TYR A 143 3.27 -4.74 7.53
CA TYR A 143 4.72 -4.57 7.50
C TYR A 143 5.18 -3.59 8.58
N SER A 144 6.37 -3.81 9.14
CA SER A 144 7.04 -2.86 10.04
C SER A 144 8.47 -2.53 9.57
N PRO A 145 8.98 -1.32 9.91
CA PRO A 145 10.29 -0.84 9.44
C PRO A 145 11.51 -1.66 9.88
N ASP A 146 11.34 -2.63 10.77
CA ASP A 146 12.39 -3.59 11.11
C ASP A 146 12.55 -4.73 10.08
N GLY A 147 11.93 -4.57 8.91
CA GLY A 147 12.04 -5.50 7.80
C GLY A 147 11.18 -6.76 7.93
N ARG A 148 10.06 -6.68 8.70
CA ARG A 148 9.20 -7.84 8.94
C ARG A 148 7.79 -7.68 8.39
N VAL A 149 7.26 -8.79 7.88
CA VAL A 149 5.84 -8.97 7.61
C VAL A 149 5.22 -9.78 8.75
N HIS A 150 4.15 -9.23 9.33
CA HIS A 150 3.41 -9.82 10.44
C HIS A 150 2.11 -10.43 9.97
N LYS A 151 1.75 -11.61 10.48
CA LYS A 151 0.44 -12.25 10.33
C LYS A 151 -0.38 -11.98 11.58
N LEU A 152 -1.50 -11.27 11.45
CA LEU A 152 -2.33 -10.83 12.56
C LEU A 152 -3.73 -11.43 12.48
N GLU A 153 -4.30 -11.82 13.62
CA GLU A 153 -5.71 -12.17 13.70
C GLU A 153 -6.57 -10.91 13.48
N ASP A 154 -7.46 -10.95 12.52
CA ASP A 154 -8.29 -9.83 12.10
C ASP A 154 -9.19 -9.26 13.22
N ALA A 155 -9.65 -10.13 14.13
CA ALA A 155 -10.57 -9.77 15.19
C ALA A 155 -9.89 -9.13 16.40
N THR A 156 -8.63 -9.45 16.67
CA THR A 156 -7.94 -9.13 17.92
C THR A 156 -6.64 -8.36 17.73
N GLY A 157 -6.05 -8.38 16.52
CA GLY A 157 -4.70 -7.87 16.26
C GLY A 157 -3.59 -8.73 16.87
N ARG A 158 -3.93 -9.93 17.39
CA ARG A 158 -2.92 -10.83 17.96
C ARG A 158 -2.02 -11.36 16.86
N GLU A 159 -0.72 -11.23 17.07
CA GLU A 159 0.28 -11.73 16.13
C GLU A 159 0.38 -13.26 16.19
N VAL A 160 0.42 -13.89 15.04
CA VAL A 160 0.78 -15.29 14.89
C VAL A 160 2.30 -15.41 14.91
N ARG A 161 2.80 -16.27 15.81
CA ARG A 161 4.23 -16.55 15.92
C ARG A 161 4.49 -18.02 15.65
N SER A 162 5.35 -18.29 14.70
CA SER A 162 5.80 -19.64 14.32
C SER A 162 7.25 -19.58 13.84
N GLU A 163 7.75 -20.64 13.25
CA GLU A 163 9.09 -20.66 12.66
C GLU A 163 9.23 -19.66 11.49
N GLY A 164 8.18 -19.49 10.64
CA GLY A 164 8.20 -18.56 9.51
C GLY A 164 7.55 -17.20 9.82
N TRP A 165 6.72 -17.06 10.87
CA TRP A 165 6.07 -15.80 11.20
C TRP A 165 6.60 -15.17 12.49
N PRO A 166 6.92 -13.84 12.50
CA PRO A 166 6.91 -12.90 11.38
C PRO A 166 8.03 -13.17 10.37
N ALA A 167 7.76 -12.97 9.08
CA ALA A 167 8.71 -13.21 8.01
C ALA A 167 9.68 -12.03 7.83
N ILE A 168 10.99 -12.31 7.72
CA ILE A 168 12.05 -11.31 7.51
C ILE A 168 12.28 -11.18 5.99
N VAL A 169 12.14 -9.96 5.46
CA VAL A 169 12.10 -9.70 4.01
C VAL A 169 13.25 -8.83 3.50
N THR A 170 14.15 -8.44 4.36
CA THR A 170 15.41 -7.75 4.03
C THR A 170 16.49 -8.11 5.04
N GLU A 171 17.72 -8.19 4.59
CA GLU A 171 18.90 -8.38 5.45
C GLU A 171 19.41 -7.04 6.01
N ASP A 172 18.94 -5.90 5.48
CA ASP A 172 19.34 -4.57 5.92
C ASP A 172 18.14 -3.60 6.07
N ALA A 173 17.35 -3.80 7.09
CA ALA A 173 16.22 -2.93 7.40
C ALA A 173 16.62 -1.47 7.76
N GLY A 174 17.91 -1.19 7.91
CA GLY A 174 18.44 0.17 8.09
C GLY A 174 18.47 0.97 6.80
N HIS A 175 18.60 0.32 5.66
CA HIS A 175 18.68 0.94 4.34
C HIS A 175 17.51 0.55 3.43
N GLU A 176 16.85 -0.58 3.69
CA GLU A 176 15.73 -1.08 2.89
C GLU A 176 14.41 -1.09 3.65
N LYS A 177 13.33 -0.79 2.97
CA LYS A 177 11.96 -0.86 3.50
C LYS A 177 10.98 -1.33 2.42
N SER A 178 9.81 -1.82 2.83
CA SER A 178 8.64 -1.83 1.95
C SER A 178 7.94 -0.46 2.04
N ALA A 179 7.89 0.27 0.93
CA ALA A 179 7.09 1.48 0.78
C ALA A 179 5.69 1.15 0.22
N PRO A 180 5.58 0.29 -0.82
CA PRO A 180 4.29 -0.09 -1.38
C PRO A 180 3.43 -0.93 -0.43
N PRO A 181 2.09 -0.90 -0.59
CA PRO A 181 1.19 -1.79 0.12
C PRO A 181 1.39 -3.27 -0.24
N LEU A 182 1.20 -4.13 0.76
CA LEU A 182 1.20 -5.58 0.57
C LEU A 182 0.10 -6.02 -0.39
N ASN A 183 0.34 -7.11 -1.12
CA ASN A 183 -0.67 -7.80 -1.93
C ASN A 183 -0.80 -9.26 -1.51
N LEU A 184 -1.88 -9.91 -1.96
CA LEU A 184 -2.15 -11.32 -1.69
C LEU A 184 -2.73 -11.96 -2.95
N ALA A 185 -2.08 -12.98 -3.47
CA ALA A 185 -2.57 -13.77 -4.59
C ALA A 185 -1.99 -15.19 -4.54
N HIS A 186 -2.71 -16.17 -5.06
CA HIS A 186 -2.25 -17.57 -5.20
C HIS A 186 -1.75 -18.21 -3.88
N GLY A 187 -2.27 -17.76 -2.73
CA GLY A 187 -1.79 -18.24 -1.43
C GLY A 187 -0.48 -17.58 -0.95
N LEU A 188 -0.02 -16.56 -1.66
CA LEU A 188 1.23 -15.84 -1.37
C LEU A 188 0.95 -14.40 -0.91
N VAL A 189 1.62 -13.98 0.16
CA VAL A 189 1.75 -12.56 0.51
C VAL A 189 2.90 -12.01 -0.30
N LEU A 190 2.61 -10.95 -1.07
CA LEU A 190 3.53 -10.34 -2.02
C LEU A 190 3.89 -8.93 -1.54
N LEU A 191 5.16 -8.60 -1.57
CA LEU A 191 5.65 -7.26 -1.26
C LEU A 191 6.85 -6.90 -2.13
N ALA A 192 7.16 -5.61 -2.12
CA ALA A 192 8.35 -5.10 -2.79
C ALA A 192 9.10 -4.12 -1.87
N THR A 193 10.41 -4.02 -2.05
CA THR A 193 11.28 -3.16 -1.25
C THR A 193 11.94 -2.06 -2.07
N GLY A 194 12.52 -1.10 -1.38
CA GLY A 194 13.36 -0.03 -1.87
C GLY A 194 14.05 0.69 -0.71
N GLY A 195 14.80 1.74 -0.99
CA GLY A 195 15.51 2.52 0.02
C GLY A 195 14.62 3.48 0.80
N TYR A 196 15.22 4.20 1.73
CA TYR A 196 14.57 5.32 2.43
C TYR A 196 14.72 6.62 1.64
N LEU A 197 13.95 7.64 2.06
CA LEU A 197 14.07 8.98 1.48
C LEU A 197 15.52 9.48 1.57
N GLY A 198 16.05 9.94 0.43
CA GLY A 198 17.43 10.38 0.30
C GLY A 198 18.38 9.31 -0.25
N ASP A 199 17.87 8.12 -0.57
CA ASP A 199 18.52 7.07 -1.37
C ASP A 199 19.93 6.70 -0.92
N ALA A 200 20.11 6.63 0.43
CA ALA A 200 21.40 6.24 1.01
C ALA A 200 21.70 4.77 0.73
N PRO A 201 22.76 4.44 -0.02
CA PRO A 201 23.14 3.06 -0.27
C PRO A 201 23.70 2.37 0.99
N PRO A 202 23.68 1.01 1.07
CA PRO A 202 23.23 0.08 0.04
C PRO A 202 21.73 -0.24 0.13
N TYR A 203 21.01 -0.28 -0.98
CA TYR A 203 19.63 -0.77 -1.05
C TYR A 203 19.31 -1.28 -2.45
N GLN A 204 18.27 -2.11 -2.59
CA GLN A 204 17.71 -2.48 -3.87
C GLN A 204 16.22 -2.86 -3.76
N GLY A 205 15.58 -3.08 -4.90
CA GLY A 205 14.27 -3.67 -4.96
C GLY A 205 14.33 -5.20 -4.80
N HIS A 206 13.51 -5.73 -3.91
CA HIS A 206 13.20 -7.16 -3.83
C HIS A 206 11.72 -7.35 -4.08
N VAL A 207 11.31 -8.30 -4.91
CA VAL A 207 9.93 -8.81 -4.94
C VAL A 207 9.92 -10.11 -4.16
N VAL A 208 9.27 -10.10 -3.00
CA VAL A 208 9.27 -11.24 -2.08
C VAL A 208 7.89 -11.91 -2.09
N ALA A 209 7.87 -13.22 -2.30
CA ALA A 209 6.69 -14.08 -2.22
C ALA A 209 6.76 -14.96 -0.97
N ILE A 210 5.81 -14.80 -0.06
CA ILE A 210 5.75 -15.51 1.23
C ILE A 210 4.52 -16.42 1.22
N ASP A 211 4.68 -17.69 1.55
CA ASP A 211 3.54 -18.59 1.77
C ASP A 211 2.69 -18.10 2.95
N LYS A 212 1.43 -17.80 2.69
CA LYS A 212 0.53 -17.18 3.67
C LYS A 212 0.25 -18.05 4.90
N GLU A 213 0.40 -19.37 4.79
CA GLU A 213 0.14 -20.28 5.91
C GLU A 213 1.39 -20.46 6.77
N SER A 214 2.51 -20.84 6.19
CA SER A 214 3.75 -21.14 6.92
C SER A 214 4.57 -19.89 7.28
N GLY A 215 4.57 -18.86 6.43
CA GLY A 215 5.46 -17.71 6.54
C GLY A 215 6.84 -17.93 5.89
N GLU A 216 7.02 -19.06 5.23
CA GLU A 216 8.24 -19.34 4.48
C GLU A 216 8.31 -18.46 3.23
N ILE A 217 9.49 -17.91 2.95
CA ILE A 217 9.76 -17.22 1.69
C ILE A 217 9.88 -18.27 0.59
N VAL A 218 8.96 -18.22 -0.37
CA VAL A 218 8.90 -19.13 -1.51
C VAL A 218 9.96 -18.76 -2.53
N ASN A 219 10.00 -17.49 -2.91
CA ASN A 219 10.98 -16.92 -3.83
C ASN A 219 11.21 -15.43 -3.53
N VAL A 220 12.34 -14.94 -4.02
CA VAL A 220 12.69 -13.52 -4.08
C VAL A 220 13.26 -13.22 -5.46
N PHE A 221 12.70 -12.21 -6.13
CA PHE A 221 13.34 -11.62 -7.29
C PHE A 221 14.08 -10.36 -6.87
N ASN A 222 15.40 -10.38 -7.01
CA ASN A 222 16.27 -9.23 -6.73
C ASN A 222 16.39 -8.36 -7.98
N THR A 223 16.14 -7.06 -7.90
CA THR A 223 16.19 -6.16 -9.07
C THR A 223 17.61 -5.86 -9.53
N LEU A 224 18.57 -5.95 -8.63
CA LEU A 224 20.01 -6.03 -8.91
C LEU A 224 20.52 -7.39 -8.49
N CYS A 225 21.50 -7.96 -9.21
CA CYS A 225 21.97 -9.31 -9.00
C CYS A 225 20.84 -10.38 -9.09
N SER A 226 19.93 -10.23 -10.07
CA SER A 226 18.77 -11.14 -10.23
C SER A 226 19.11 -12.58 -10.56
N ASP A 227 20.37 -12.88 -10.79
CA ASP A 227 20.94 -14.22 -10.91
C ASP A 227 21.20 -14.91 -9.56
N ARG A 228 20.94 -14.22 -8.43
CA ARG A 228 21.05 -14.75 -7.07
C ARG A 228 19.68 -15.06 -6.49
N GLU A 229 19.60 -16.14 -5.72
CA GLU A 229 18.36 -16.61 -5.09
C GLU A 229 18.23 -16.12 -3.65
N GLY A 230 16.98 -15.97 -3.19
CA GLY A 230 16.62 -15.62 -1.82
C GLY A 230 16.83 -14.14 -1.48
N VAL A 231 16.56 -13.79 -0.23
CA VAL A 231 16.86 -12.46 0.29
C VAL A 231 18.37 -12.33 0.41
N ILE A 232 18.92 -11.30 -0.20
CA ILE A 232 20.37 -11.06 -0.18
C ILE A 232 20.65 -9.74 0.52
N ASP A 233 21.80 -9.63 1.18
CA ASP A 233 22.32 -8.38 1.70
C ASP A 233 22.57 -7.43 0.50
N PRO A 234 21.95 -6.25 0.43
CA PRO A 234 22.11 -5.32 -0.68
C PRO A 234 23.56 -4.89 -0.89
N SER A 235 24.38 -4.84 0.18
CA SER A 235 25.82 -4.54 0.07
C SER A 235 26.65 -5.61 -0.64
N SER A 236 26.07 -6.78 -0.88
CA SER A 236 26.73 -7.88 -1.58
C SER A 236 26.69 -7.76 -3.11
N CYS A 237 25.88 -6.83 -3.64
CA CYS A 237 25.89 -6.43 -5.05
C CYS A 237 26.87 -5.30 -5.28
N ASP A 238 27.42 -5.22 -6.49
CA ASP A 238 28.37 -4.14 -6.86
C ASP A 238 27.66 -2.77 -7.02
N GLU A 239 26.34 -2.82 -7.31
CA GLU A 239 25.51 -1.64 -7.56
C GLU A 239 24.41 -1.52 -6.49
N SER A 240 23.83 -0.30 -6.38
CA SER A 240 22.72 0.02 -5.48
C SER A 240 21.64 0.79 -6.24
N GLY A 241 20.40 0.73 -5.80
CA GLY A 241 19.26 1.39 -6.46
C GLY A 241 18.21 0.41 -6.95
N SER A 242 17.61 0.67 -8.11
CA SER A 242 16.58 -0.19 -8.74
C SER A 242 15.43 -0.54 -7.79
N ALA A 243 15.02 0.43 -6.97
CA ALA A 243 13.98 0.28 -5.96
C ALA A 243 12.58 0.19 -6.57
N ILE A 244 11.66 -0.42 -5.84
CA ILE A 244 10.24 -0.49 -6.22
C ILE A 244 9.45 0.43 -5.29
N TRP A 245 9.15 1.65 -5.76
CA TRP A 245 8.50 2.71 -4.98
C TRP A 245 6.99 2.81 -5.19
N GLY A 246 6.52 2.50 -6.40
CA GLY A 246 5.17 2.80 -6.89
C GLY A 246 4.07 2.34 -5.94
N ARG A 247 3.06 3.19 -5.77
CA ARG A 247 1.98 2.99 -4.78
C ARG A 247 1.17 1.71 -4.93
N GLY A 248 1.09 1.13 -6.13
CA GLY A 248 0.46 -0.17 -6.34
C GLY A 248 1.33 -1.34 -5.86
N GLY A 249 2.65 -1.13 -5.77
CA GLY A 249 3.59 -2.20 -5.46
C GLY A 249 3.53 -3.33 -6.48
N VAL A 250 3.40 -4.55 -5.98
CA VAL A 250 3.21 -5.72 -6.83
C VAL A 250 1.77 -5.75 -7.34
N VAL A 251 1.60 -5.62 -8.65
CA VAL A 251 0.32 -5.73 -9.37
C VAL A 251 0.20 -7.14 -9.91
N VAL A 252 -0.97 -7.78 -9.78
CA VAL A 252 -1.20 -9.16 -10.26
C VAL A 252 -2.08 -9.12 -11.49
N GLU A 253 -1.59 -9.66 -12.59
CA GLU A 253 -2.37 -9.81 -13.82
C GLU A 253 -3.48 -10.86 -13.59
N PRO A 254 -4.77 -10.52 -13.84
CA PRO A 254 -5.89 -11.35 -13.37
C PRO A 254 -6.01 -12.73 -14.03
N GLU A 255 -5.57 -12.90 -15.27
CA GLU A 255 -5.74 -14.15 -16.00
C GLU A 255 -4.57 -15.13 -15.80
N SER A 256 -3.34 -14.63 -15.91
CA SER A 256 -2.13 -15.45 -15.76
C SER A 256 -1.68 -15.60 -14.32
N GLY A 257 -2.00 -14.59 -13.48
CA GLY A 257 -1.45 -14.46 -12.15
C GLY A 257 -0.03 -13.90 -12.11
N ASN A 258 0.55 -13.53 -13.25
CA ASN A 258 1.87 -12.94 -13.33
C ASN A 258 1.94 -11.62 -12.55
N LEU A 259 3.13 -11.32 -12.05
CA LEU A 259 3.36 -10.14 -11.24
C LEU A 259 3.98 -9.03 -12.09
N LEU A 260 3.45 -7.82 -11.96
CA LEU A 260 3.97 -6.64 -12.63
C LEU A 260 4.51 -5.68 -11.58
N VAL A 261 5.74 -5.22 -11.76
CA VAL A 261 6.41 -4.21 -10.94
C VAL A 261 7.20 -3.26 -11.82
N SER A 262 7.54 -2.10 -11.30
CA SER A 262 8.49 -1.18 -11.94
C SER A 262 9.62 -0.84 -10.97
N THR A 263 10.82 -0.66 -11.50
CA THR A 263 12.03 -0.30 -10.79
C THR A 263 12.42 1.14 -11.08
N GLY A 264 13.09 1.78 -10.14
CA GLY A 264 13.64 3.12 -10.30
C GLY A 264 15.10 3.12 -10.68
N ASN A 265 15.74 4.25 -10.49
CA ASN A 265 17.14 4.49 -10.80
C ASN A 265 18.05 3.38 -10.30
N GLY A 266 19.01 3.01 -11.12
CA GLY A 266 19.97 1.95 -10.84
C GLY A 266 20.54 1.36 -12.11
N ASP A 267 21.56 0.54 -11.99
CA ASP A 267 22.22 -0.09 -13.14
C ASP A 267 21.25 -0.97 -13.93
N TRP A 268 21.37 -0.87 -15.25
CA TRP A 268 20.68 -1.75 -16.18
C TRP A 268 21.68 -2.39 -17.14
N ASN A 269 21.74 -3.72 -17.15
CA ASN A 269 22.62 -4.49 -18.06
C ASN A 269 21.87 -5.49 -18.96
N GLY A 270 20.52 -5.54 -18.86
CA GLY A 270 19.66 -6.40 -19.67
C GLY A 270 19.73 -7.89 -19.33
N SER A 271 20.34 -8.26 -18.21
CA SER A 271 20.50 -9.67 -17.82
C SER A 271 20.31 -9.94 -16.33
N SER A 272 20.91 -9.13 -15.45
CA SER A 272 20.87 -9.32 -14.00
C SER A 272 20.57 -8.04 -13.22
N ASN A 273 20.64 -6.88 -13.85
CA ASN A 273 20.35 -5.58 -13.25
C ASN A 273 19.28 -4.86 -14.06
N TRP A 274 18.25 -4.35 -13.38
CA TRP A 274 16.99 -3.91 -13.97
C TRP A 274 16.57 -2.53 -13.49
N GLY A 275 17.49 -1.55 -13.52
CA GLY A 275 17.16 -0.14 -13.26
C GLY A 275 16.13 0.40 -14.27
N ASP A 276 15.28 1.30 -13.84
CA ASP A 276 14.26 2.01 -14.64
C ASP A 276 13.47 1.11 -15.62
N SER A 277 13.00 -0.03 -15.11
CA SER A 277 12.33 -1.04 -15.93
C SER A 277 10.94 -1.39 -15.39
N MET A 278 10.03 -1.79 -16.28
CA MET A 278 8.82 -2.52 -15.93
C MET A 278 9.08 -4.02 -16.16
N LEU A 279 8.78 -4.85 -15.16
CA LEU A 279 9.07 -6.27 -15.13
C LEU A 279 7.78 -7.08 -14.99
N GLU A 280 7.64 -8.14 -15.79
CA GLU A 280 6.64 -9.19 -15.62
C GLU A 280 7.32 -10.44 -15.07
N LEU A 281 6.93 -10.86 -13.85
CA LEU A 281 7.47 -12.01 -13.17
C LEU A 281 6.44 -13.15 -13.13
N SER A 282 6.93 -14.39 -12.93
CA SER A 282 6.05 -15.52 -12.62
C SER A 282 5.20 -15.26 -11.36
N PRO A 283 4.06 -15.98 -11.19
CA PRO A 283 3.14 -15.76 -10.07
C PRO A 283 3.78 -15.92 -8.68
N ASP A 284 4.90 -16.60 -8.60
CA ASP A 284 5.66 -16.86 -7.38
C ASP A 284 6.95 -16.00 -7.26
N ALA A 285 7.12 -15.01 -8.14
CA ALA A 285 8.31 -14.16 -8.24
C ALA A 285 9.61 -14.91 -8.55
N GLY A 286 9.55 -16.17 -9.00
CA GLY A 286 10.75 -17.01 -9.22
C GLY A 286 11.43 -16.77 -10.58
N GLN A 287 10.75 -16.15 -11.55
CA GLN A 287 11.26 -15.97 -12.91
C GLN A 287 10.86 -14.62 -13.50
N LEU A 288 11.80 -13.98 -14.19
CA LEU A 288 11.52 -12.86 -15.07
C LEU A 288 11.01 -13.39 -16.41
N LEU A 289 9.79 -13.02 -16.78
CA LEU A 289 9.12 -13.47 -18.00
C LEU A 289 9.27 -12.46 -19.14
N LYS A 290 9.17 -11.15 -18.80
CA LYS A 290 9.28 -10.03 -19.74
C LYS A 290 9.84 -8.80 -19.04
N SER A 291 10.44 -7.92 -19.82
CA SER A 291 10.84 -6.61 -19.34
C SER A 291 10.60 -5.53 -20.37
N TYR A 292 10.41 -4.33 -19.91
CA TYR A 292 10.45 -3.12 -20.68
C TYR A 292 11.39 -2.14 -19.99
N THR A 293 12.29 -1.53 -20.74
CA THR A 293 13.19 -0.47 -20.28
C THR A 293 13.16 0.66 -21.31
N PRO A 294 12.99 1.93 -20.93
CA PRO A 294 13.03 3.05 -21.87
C PRO A 294 14.35 3.11 -22.63
N GLU A 295 14.32 3.56 -23.90
CA GLU A 295 15.56 3.75 -24.67
C GLU A 295 16.52 4.77 -24.03
N ASN A 296 15.97 5.77 -23.30
CA ASN A 296 16.71 6.81 -22.61
C ASN A 296 16.96 6.50 -21.12
N GLU A 297 16.95 5.24 -20.71
CA GLU A 297 17.14 4.81 -19.31
C GLU A 297 18.35 5.47 -18.65
N GLN A 298 19.51 5.60 -19.35
CA GLN A 298 20.69 6.25 -18.79
C GLN A 298 20.50 7.74 -18.46
N GLU A 299 19.60 8.41 -19.20
CA GLU A 299 19.23 9.80 -18.90
C GLU A 299 18.31 9.87 -17.69
N LEU A 300 17.41 8.89 -17.55
CA LEU A 300 16.51 8.77 -16.40
C LEU A 300 17.31 8.51 -15.13
N ASP A 301 18.21 7.53 -15.13
CA ASP A 301 19.10 7.21 -14.01
C ASP A 301 19.95 8.40 -13.60
N ALA A 302 20.66 9.04 -14.55
CA ALA A 302 21.49 10.19 -14.27
C ALA A 302 20.71 11.42 -13.77
N GLY A 303 19.42 11.52 -14.08
CA GLY A 303 18.52 12.62 -13.73
C GLY A 303 17.68 12.37 -12.46
N ASP A 304 17.87 11.27 -11.75
CA ASP A 304 16.97 10.84 -10.66
C ASP A 304 15.51 10.86 -11.10
N THR A 305 15.23 10.27 -12.27
CA THR A 305 13.92 10.31 -12.91
C THR A 305 13.25 8.94 -12.93
N ASP A 306 13.06 8.38 -11.74
CA ASP A 306 12.53 7.01 -11.53
C ASP A 306 11.30 6.68 -12.36
N LEU A 307 11.36 5.56 -13.07
CA LEU A 307 10.19 4.94 -13.66
C LEU A 307 9.26 4.38 -12.58
N SER A 308 9.82 3.88 -11.47
CA SER A 308 9.06 3.29 -10.37
C SER A 308 8.43 4.29 -9.42
N SER A 309 8.50 5.59 -9.65
CA SER A 309 7.69 6.53 -8.87
C SER A 309 6.19 6.23 -8.98
N ALA A 310 5.78 5.57 -10.08
CA ALA A 310 4.43 5.01 -10.27
C ALA A 310 4.47 3.51 -10.52
N SER A 311 3.41 2.80 -10.13
CA SER A 311 3.25 1.38 -10.42
C SER A 311 2.71 1.15 -11.81
N PRO A 312 2.95 -0.03 -12.40
CA PRO A 312 2.24 -0.47 -13.59
C PRO A 312 0.73 -0.48 -13.35
N ALA A 313 -0.06 0.04 -14.28
CA ALA A 313 -1.50 -0.07 -14.28
C ALA A 313 -1.92 -1.08 -15.37
N PHE A 314 -2.45 -2.22 -14.96
CA PHE A 314 -2.88 -3.25 -15.91
C PHE A 314 -4.18 -2.84 -16.61
N VAL A 315 -4.15 -2.84 -17.92
CA VAL A 315 -5.29 -2.54 -18.79
C VAL A 315 -5.65 -3.79 -19.59
N PRO A 316 -6.72 -4.50 -19.22
CA PRO A 316 -7.07 -5.75 -19.87
C PRO A 316 -7.20 -5.63 -21.41
N PRO A 317 -6.95 -6.72 -22.19
CA PRO A 317 -6.54 -8.02 -21.68
C PRO A 317 -5.03 -8.18 -21.52
N GLN A 318 -4.18 -7.26 -22.05
CA GLN A 318 -2.74 -7.49 -22.20
C GLN A 318 -1.88 -6.23 -22.14
N PHE A 319 -2.48 -5.09 -21.83
CA PHE A 319 -1.73 -3.83 -21.84
C PHE A 319 -1.36 -3.39 -20.43
N VAL A 320 -0.31 -2.60 -20.36
CA VAL A 320 0.12 -1.91 -19.15
C VAL A 320 0.30 -0.44 -19.48
N VAL A 321 -0.17 0.43 -18.60
CA VAL A 321 0.23 1.84 -18.60
C VAL A 321 1.31 2.01 -17.54
N GLN A 322 2.52 2.35 -17.96
CA GLN A 322 3.64 2.66 -17.08
C GLN A 322 3.94 4.15 -17.15
N SER A 323 3.95 4.80 -16.01
CA SER A 323 4.33 6.20 -15.84
C SER A 323 5.51 6.32 -14.87
N GLY A 324 6.10 7.52 -14.78
CA GLY A 324 7.24 7.78 -13.93
C GLY A 324 7.39 9.27 -13.63
N LYS A 325 8.54 9.65 -13.05
CA LYS A 325 8.90 11.06 -12.75
C LYS A 325 9.00 11.93 -14.02
N ASP A 326 9.18 11.34 -15.18
CA ASP A 326 9.29 12.06 -16.46
C ASP A 326 7.93 12.54 -17.02
N GLY A 327 6.82 12.22 -16.37
CA GLY A 327 5.50 12.68 -16.79
C GLY A 327 4.95 12.01 -18.06
N LEU A 328 5.54 10.91 -18.51
CA LEU A 328 5.08 10.15 -19.66
C LEU A 328 4.21 8.96 -19.22
N LEU A 329 3.15 8.70 -19.98
CA LEU A 329 2.28 7.54 -19.86
C LEU A 329 2.59 6.60 -21.03
N ARG A 330 3.36 5.56 -20.78
CA ARG A 330 3.77 4.57 -21.78
C ARG A 330 2.77 3.44 -21.82
N VAL A 331 2.19 3.19 -22.97
CA VAL A 331 1.34 2.01 -23.20
C VAL A 331 2.22 0.88 -23.70
N LEU A 332 2.26 -0.20 -22.97
CA LEU A 332 3.05 -1.40 -23.26
C LEU A 332 2.09 -2.54 -23.63
N ASP A 333 2.39 -3.27 -24.69
CA ASP A 333 1.70 -4.52 -25.04
C ASP A 333 2.53 -5.71 -24.54
N LEU A 334 2.08 -6.36 -23.48
CA LEU A 334 2.79 -7.48 -22.86
C LEU A 334 3.06 -8.64 -23.86
N THR A 335 2.31 -8.76 -24.94
CA THR A 335 2.51 -9.84 -25.93
C THR A 335 3.72 -9.60 -26.83
N THR A 336 4.26 -8.39 -26.88
CA THR A 336 5.38 -8.00 -27.75
C THR A 336 6.68 -7.76 -27.01
N LEU A 337 6.65 -7.72 -25.69
CA LEU A 337 7.85 -7.49 -24.87
C LEU A 337 8.73 -8.74 -24.78
N GLU A 338 10.02 -8.52 -24.80
CA GLU A 338 11.05 -9.55 -24.59
C GLU A 338 12.01 -9.12 -23.47
N VAL A 339 12.61 -10.08 -22.76
CA VAL A 339 13.56 -9.80 -21.67
C VAL A 339 14.83 -9.15 -22.22
N GLY A 340 15.27 -8.05 -21.57
CA GLY A 340 16.55 -7.40 -21.85
C GLY A 340 16.55 -6.49 -23.08
N GLN A 341 15.38 -6.15 -23.63
CA GLN A 341 15.26 -5.17 -24.72
C GLN A 341 14.85 -3.79 -24.19
N LYS A 342 15.32 -2.74 -24.86
CA LYS A 342 14.89 -1.35 -24.62
C LYS A 342 13.86 -0.91 -25.66
N GLY A 343 12.96 0.00 -25.25
CA GLY A 343 11.89 0.51 -26.10
C GLY A 343 10.76 -0.49 -26.33
N GLY A 344 9.92 -0.24 -27.32
CA GLY A 344 8.80 -1.12 -27.69
C GLY A 344 7.44 -0.66 -27.17
N GLU A 345 7.30 0.60 -26.76
CA GLU A 345 6.03 1.21 -26.42
C GLU A 345 5.05 1.19 -27.59
N ALA A 346 3.84 0.71 -27.37
CA ALA A 346 2.78 0.79 -28.37
C ALA A 346 2.36 2.25 -28.64
N SER A 347 2.39 3.07 -27.59
CA SER A 347 2.18 4.52 -27.67
C SER A 347 2.64 5.23 -26.40
N ILE A 348 2.76 6.55 -26.48
CA ILE A 348 3.09 7.44 -25.37
C ILE A 348 2.07 8.57 -25.33
N ALA A 349 1.63 8.94 -24.12
CA ALA A 349 0.84 10.13 -23.83
C ALA A 349 1.48 10.92 -22.70
N SER A 350 1.06 12.17 -22.49
CA SER A 350 1.51 12.98 -21.35
C SER A 350 0.59 12.80 -20.13
N ALA A 351 1.16 12.81 -18.95
CA ALA A 351 0.46 12.93 -17.67
C ALA A 351 -0.13 14.34 -17.48
N PRO A 352 -0.99 14.58 -16.48
CA PRO A 352 -1.50 15.91 -16.18
C PRO A 352 -0.37 16.93 -16.00
N GLY A 353 -0.48 18.09 -16.68
CA GLY A 353 0.52 19.15 -16.63
C GLY A 353 1.91 18.76 -17.11
N ASP A 354 2.06 17.66 -17.87
CA ASP A 354 3.36 17.10 -18.30
C ASP A 354 4.35 16.90 -17.12
N THR A 355 3.81 16.55 -15.94
CA THR A 355 4.54 16.45 -14.67
C THR A 355 4.59 15.00 -14.19
N GLY A 356 5.62 14.65 -13.42
CA GLY A 356 5.86 13.32 -12.90
C GLY A 356 4.68 12.72 -12.13
N VAL A 357 4.51 11.42 -12.24
CA VAL A 357 3.45 10.65 -11.58
C VAL A 357 4.04 9.83 -10.44
N PHE A 358 3.45 9.99 -9.24
CA PHE A 358 3.83 9.28 -8.02
C PHE A 358 2.68 8.47 -7.43
N THR A 359 1.64 8.26 -8.22
CA THR A 359 0.38 7.65 -7.81
C THR A 359 0.13 6.37 -8.59
N ALA A 360 -0.80 5.54 -8.11
CA ALA A 360 -1.29 4.40 -8.87
C ALA A 360 -2.52 4.85 -9.70
N PRO A 361 -2.50 4.74 -11.01
CA PRO A 361 -3.66 5.04 -11.85
C PRO A 361 -4.87 4.15 -11.52
N ALA A 362 -6.08 4.65 -11.73
CA ALA A 362 -7.28 3.81 -11.71
C ALA A 362 -7.65 3.37 -13.13
N VAL A 363 -7.98 2.07 -13.29
CA VAL A 363 -8.39 1.50 -14.57
C VAL A 363 -9.83 1.03 -14.48
N TRP A 364 -10.72 1.64 -15.24
CA TRP A 364 -12.14 1.39 -15.16
C TRP A 364 -12.73 0.94 -16.50
N GLU A 365 -13.47 -0.16 -16.48
CA GLU A 365 -14.28 -0.60 -17.61
C GLU A 365 -15.71 -0.04 -17.47
N SER A 366 -16.01 0.96 -18.29
CA SER A 366 -17.37 1.48 -18.51
C SER A 366 -18.04 0.70 -19.66
N PRO A 367 -19.38 0.69 -19.77
CA PRO A 367 -20.03 0.05 -20.89
C PRO A 367 -19.58 0.60 -22.26
N GLY A 368 -18.70 -0.14 -22.93
CA GLY A 368 -18.19 0.19 -24.28
C GLY A 368 -16.88 0.99 -24.30
N GLU A 369 -16.38 1.45 -23.20
CA GLU A 369 -15.14 2.24 -23.10
C GLU A 369 -14.26 1.76 -21.94
N ARG A 370 -12.97 1.98 -22.07
CA ARG A 370 -12.01 1.70 -21.01
C ARG A 370 -11.28 2.99 -20.65
N TRP A 371 -11.31 3.34 -19.38
CA TRP A 371 -10.77 4.56 -18.84
C TRP A 371 -9.54 4.32 -17.98
N VAL A 372 -8.59 5.24 -18.07
CA VAL A 372 -7.45 5.33 -17.15
C VAL A 372 -7.47 6.72 -16.51
N PHE A 373 -7.52 6.77 -15.18
CA PHE A 373 -7.48 8.02 -14.44
C PHE A 373 -6.11 8.17 -13.78
N VAL A 374 -5.50 9.33 -13.97
CA VAL A 374 -4.19 9.68 -13.44
C VAL A 374 -4.30 10.98 -12.66
N ALA A 375 -3.73 11.03 -11.46
CA ALA A 375 -3.58 12.24 -10.68
C ALA A 375 -2.11 12.41 -10.25
N ASN A 376 -1.66 13.65 -10.21
CA ASN A 376 -0.32 14.04 -9.76
C ASN A 376 -0.39 15.43 -9.08
N SER A 377 0.76 16.06 -8.83
CA SER A 377 0.82 17.39 -8.23
C SER A 377 0.29 18.52 -9.12
N ALA A 378 0.21 18.32 -10.44
CA ALA A 378 -0.27 19.34 -11.37
C ALA A 378 -1.76 19.22 -11.69
N GLY A 379 -2.36 18.03 -11.48
CA GLY A 379 -3.77 17.87 -11.81
C GLY A 379 -4.27 16.43 -11.80
N THR A 380 -5.52 16.29 -12.19
CA THR A 380 -6.20 15.01 -12.39
C THR A 380 -6.76 14.95 -13.81
N ALA A 381 -6.57 13.83 -14.50
CA ALA A 381 -7.07 13.63 -15.87
C ALA A 381 -7.70 12.24 -16.07
N GLY A 382 -8.68 12.19 -16.95
CA GLY A 382 -9.29 10.98 -17.47
C GLY A 382 -8.90 10.75 -18.93
N TYR A 383 -8.43 9.54 -19.22
CA TYR A 383 -8.03 9.09 -20.55
C TYR A 383 -8.92 7.94 -20.99
N VAL A 384 -9.33 7.97 -22.26
CA VAL A 384 -9.96 6.81 -22.92
C VAL A 384 -8.84 5.95 -23.52
N PHE A 385 -8.84 4.67 -23.18
CA PHE A 385 -7.92 3.69 -23.76
C PHE A 385 -8.58 3.03 -24.97
N GLN A 386 -8.03 3.26 -26.15
CA GLN A 386 -8.51 2.69 -27.40
C GLN A 386 -7.36 2.43 -28.38
N ASN A 387 -7.37 1.29 -29.08
CA ASN A 387 -6.35 0.94 -30.09
C ASN A 387 -4.90 1.07 -29.56
N ALA A 388 -4.65 0.58 -28.34
CA ALA A 388 -3.36 0.68 -27.66
C ALA A 388 -2.85 2.12 -27.48
N LYS A 389 -3.77 3.08 -27.30
CA LYS A 389 -3.47 4.49 -27.06
C LYS A 389 -4.31 5.04 -25.94
N LEU A 390 -3.74 6.02 -25.23
CA LEU A 390 -4.43 6.87 -24.28
C LEU A 390 -4.79 8.21 -24.95
N GLU A 391 -6.07 8.50 -25.04
CA GLU A 391 -6.57 9.78 -25.51
C GLU A 391 -7.12 10.56 -24.32
N ARG A 392 -6.49 11.69 -23.97
CA ARG A 392 -6.94 12.54 -22.86
C ARG A 392 -8.30 13.15 -23.21
N HIS A 393 -9.31 12.81 -22.40
CA HIS A 393 -10.67 13.28 -22.59
C HIS A 393 -10.95 14.53 -21.78
N TRP A 394 -10.45 14.58 -20.55
CA TRP A 394 -10.54 15.74 -19.68
C TRP A 394 -9.33 15.84 -18.74
N GLU A 395 -9.06 17.03 -18.25
CA GLU A 395 -8.04 17.35 -17.28
C GLU A 395 -8.51 18.55 -16.45
N ASN A 396 -8.15 18.58 -15.17
CA ASN A 396 -8.28 19.74 -14.29
C ASN A 396 -6.96 19.99 -13.55
N GLU A 397 -6.85 21.13 -12.86
CA GLU A 397 -5.63 21.56 -12.16
C GLU A 397 -5.63 21.15 -10.67
N SER A 398 -6.55 20.25 -10.24
CA SER A 398 -6.58 19.78 -8.87
C SER A 398 -5.58 18.65 -8.65
N SER A 399 -4.58 18.88 -7.82
CA SER A 399 -3.60 17.87 -7.44
C SER A 399 -4.28 16.66 -6.76
N GLY A 400 -3.61 15.52 -6.74
CA GLY A 400 -4.22 14.38 -6.09
C GLY A 400 -3.31 13.18 -5.89
N THR A 401 -3.68 12.36 -4.90
CA THR A 401 -3.17 11.03 -4.70
C THR A 401 -3.84 10.02 -5.63
N SER A 402 -3.59 8.72 -5.46
CA SER A 402 -4.14 7.69 -6.35
C SER A 402 -5.66 7.77 -6.44
N PRO A 403 -6.23 7.95 -7.64
CA PRO A 403 -7.67 8.03 -7.86
C PRO A 403 -8.37 6.72 -7.50
N VAL A 404 -9.61 6.81 -7.01
CA VAL A 404 -10.44 5.64 -6.65
C VAL A 404 -11.84 5.81 -7.22
N LEU A 405 -12.35 4.78 -7.89
CA LEU A 405 -13.73 4.72 -8.36
C LEU A 405 -14.61 3.88 -7.45
N ALA A 406 -15.79 4.42 -7.10
CA ALA A 406 -16.83 3.66 -6.40
C ALA A 406 -18.20 4.28 -6.65
N GLY A 407 -19.22 3.44 -6.91
CA GLY A 407 -20.59 3.90 -7.09
C GLY A 407 -20.79 4.87 -8.26
N GLY A 408 -19.95 4.80 -9.29
CA GLY A 408 -19.98 5.68 -10.45
C GLY A 408 -19.43 7.08 -10.20
N LEU A 409 -18.63 7.27 -9.15
CA LEU A 409 -17.93 8.51 -8.83
C LEU A 409 -16.44 8.28 -8.71
N LEU A 410 -15.65 9.27 -9.11
CA LEU A 410 -14.19 9.30 -8.97
C LEU A 410 -13.82 10.14 -7.76
N TYR A 411 -13.03 9.59 -6.87
CA TYR A 411 -12.55 10.22 -5.64
C TYR A 411 -11.05 10.43 -5.72
N VAL A 412 -10.61 11.67 -5.50
CA VAL A 412 -9.19 12.05 -5.55
C VAL A 412 -8.87 12.93 -4.34
N TYR A 413 -8.00 12.45 -3.47
CA TYR A 413 -7.57 13.19 -2.30
C TYR A 413 -6.45 14.15 -2.66
N ASP A 414 -6.63 15.42 -2.32
CA ASP A 414 -5.61 16.46 -2.46
C ASP A 414 -4.74 16.49 -1.19
N PRO A 415 -3.48 16.04 -1.26
CA PRO A 415 -2.61 15.95 -0.09
C PRO A 415 -2.15 17.30 0.44
N ASP A 416 -2.26 18.38 -0.32
CA ASP A 416 -1.94 19.75 0.10
C ASP A 416 -3.02 20.35 1.03
N GLY A 417 -4.07 19.55 1.34
CA GLY A 417 -5.10 19.90 2.31
C GLY A 417 -6.30 20.63 1.72
N GLU A 418 -6.46 20.58 0.40
CA GLU A 418 -7.65 21.13 -0.28
C GLU A 418 -8.87 20.21 -0.19
N GLY A 419 -8.70 18.99 0.33
CA GLY A 419 -9.78 18.08 0.64
C GLY A 419 -9.84 16.84 -0.24
N LEU A 420 -10.94 16.10 -0.11
CA LEU A 420 -11.25 14.95 -0.96
C LEU A 420 -12.21 15.39 -2.06
N ASN A 421 -11.69 15.48 -3.27
CA ASN A 421 -12.45 15.86 -4.46
C ASN A 421 -13.24 14.65 -4.97
N VAL A 422 -14.49 14.91 -5.39
CA VAL A 422 -15.38 13.91 -5.98
C VAL A 422 -15.83 14.40 -7.34
N TYR A 423 -15.65 13.59 -8.38
CA TYR A 423 -15.94 13.93 -9.78
C TYR A 423 -16.90 12.94 -10.44
N GLU A 424 -17.57 13.39 -11.48
CA GLU A 424 -18.15 12.50 -12.50
C GLU A 424 -16.99 11.95 -13.34
N PRO A 425 -16.80 10.61 -13.43
CA PRO A 425 -15.57 10.06 -14.01
C PRO A 425 -15.42 10.35 -15.51
N GLU A 426 -16.50 10.34 -16.29
CA GLU A 426 -16.44 10.51 -17.73
C GLU A 426 -16.22 11.97 -18.16
N SER A 427 -16.63 12.94 -17.33
CA SER A 427 -16.56 14.36 -17.67
C SER A 427 -15.55 15.17 -16.87
N GLY A 428 -15.10 14.64 -15.71
CA GLY A 428 -14.28 15.40 -14.75
C GLY A 428 -15.05 16.52 -14.05
N ASN A 429 -16.39 16.62 -14.21
CA ASN A 429 -17.20 17.62 -13.55
C ASN A 429 -17.16 17.43 -12.03
N PRO A 430 -16.93 18.49 -11.24
CA PRO A 430 -16.91 18.39 -9.79
C PRO A 430 -18.31 18.11 -9.23
N VAL A 431 -18.41 17.12 -8.35
CA VAL A 431 -19.63 16.74 -7.63
C VAL A 431 -19.62 17.27 -6.20
N ALA A 432 -18.51 17.13 -5.52
CA ALA A 432 -18.32 17.58 -4.15
C ALA A 432 -16.81 17.76 -3.85
N ASN A 433 -16.53 18.62 -2.85
CA ASN A 433 -15.26 18.65 -2.16
C ASN A 433 -15.53 18.42 -0.67
N LEU A 434 -14.95 17.38 -0.09
CA LEU A 434 -15.13 17.01 1.30
C LEU A 434 -13.91 17.47 2.09
N PRO A 435 -14.10 18.15 3.24
CA PRO A 435 -12.96 18.69 3.98
C PRO A 435 -12.03 17.58 4.47
N ALA A 436 -10.73 17.70 4.22
CA ALA A 436 -9.67 16.87 4.74
C ALA A 436 -8.48 17.76 5.15
N GLY A 437 -7.60 17.25 6.01
CA GLY A 437 -6.31 17.88 6.29
C GLY A 437 -5.26 17.48 5.25
N GLY A 438 -4.03 17.94 5.46
CA GLY A 438 -2.89 17.56 4.63
C GLY A 438 -2.49 16.09 4.79
N GLY A 439 -1.83 15.57 3.77
CA GLY A 439 -1.38 14.19 3.74
C GLY A 439 -0.21 13.98 2.79
N HIS A 440 -0.06 12.74 2.32
CA HIS A 440 1.01 12.41 1.40
C HIS A 440 0.58 11.32 0.39
N TRP A 441 0.52 10.04 0.80
CA TRP A 441 0.24 8.93 -0.12
C TRP A 441 -1.08 8.21 0.14
N SER A 442 -1.82 8.58 1.18
CA SER A 442 -3.12 7.97 1.48
C SER A 442 -4.11 8.16 0.34
N SER A 443 -4.93 7.15 0.07
CA SER A 443 -6.08 7.25 -0.81
C SER A 443 -7.34 6.81 -0.06
N PRO A 444 -8.53 7.31 -0.42
CA PRO A 444 -9.76 6.91 0.24
C PRO A 444 -10.16 5.48 -0.11
N ILE A 445 -10.93 4.86 0.76
CA ILE A 445 -11.77 3.70 0.42
C ILE A 445 -13.23 4.02 0.63
N ILE A 446 -14.08 3.52 -0.26
CA ILE A 446 -15.51 3.81 -0.26
C ILE A 446 -16.30 2.50 -0.12
N ILE A 447 -16.85 2.25 1.05
CA ILE A 447 -17.53 1.01 1.35
C ILE A 447 -18.68 1.20 2.33
N ASN A 448 -19.77 0.43 2.17
CA ASN A 448 -20.91 0.42 3.07
C ASN A 448 -21.47 1.82 3.39
N GLY A 449 -21.51 2.73 2.38
CA GLY A 449 -21.98 4.10 2.53
C GLY A 449 -21.09 5.00 3.36
N ARG A 450 -19.81 4.64 3.52
CA ARG A 450 -18.78 5.42 4.21
C ARG A 450 -17.57 5.62 3.31
N ILE A 451 -16.83 6.69 3.61
CA ILE A 451 -15.48 6.90 3.07
C ILE A 451 -14.53 6.88 4.26
N ALA A 452 -13.42 6.19 4.16
CA ALA A 452 -12.33 6.25 5.12
C ALA A 452 -11.08 6.81 4.44
N LEU A 453 -10.45 7.83 5.05
CA LEU A 453 -9.27 8.51 4.53
C LEU A 453 -8.34 8.93 5.68
N PRO A 454 -7.14 8.36 5.81
CA PRO A 454 -6.10 8.86 6.71
C PRO A 454 -5.53 10.19 6.24
N GLU A 455 -5.12 11.02 7.18
CA GLU A 455 -4.36 12.25 6.99
C GLU A 455 -2.96 12.11 7.59
N GLY A 456 -1.99 12.82 7.03
CA GLY A 456 -0.61 12.89 7.52
C GLY A 456 0.41 12.32 6.54
N SER A 457 1.67 12.65 6.80
CA SER A 457 2.84 12.22 6.03
C SER A 457 3.80 11.46 6.95
N ALA A 458 4.25 10.29 6.52
CA ALA A 458 5.29 9.55 7.22
C ALA A 458 6.61 10.33 7.27
N ASN A 459 6.87 11.17 6.27
CA ASN A 459 8.08 11.99 6.19
C ASN A 459 8.13 13.09 7.26
N ASP A 460 7.01 13.39 7.92
CA ASP A 460 6.98 14.34 9.07
C ASP A 460 7.45 13.69 10.37
N HIS A 461 7.71 12.39 10.37
CA HIS A 461 8.13 11.58 11.52
C HIS A 461 7.19 11.69 12.73
N GLY A 462 5.91 11.98 12.49
CA GLY A 462 4.89 12.11 13.52
C GLY A 462 4.52 10.77 14.15
N THR A 463 4.13 10.83 15.43
CA THR A 463 3.68 9.66 16.20
C THR A 463 2.18 9.69 16.52
N GLU A 464 1.47 10.67 15.96
CA GLU A 464 0.01 10.79 16.02
C GLU A 464 -0.54 10.94 14.62
N GLY A 465 -1.77 10.50 14.39
CA GLY A 465 -2.43 10.58 13.10
C GLY A 465 -3.95 10.74 13.23
N VAL A 466 -4.60 10.88 12.08
CA VAL A 466 -6.05 11.02 11.98
C VAL A 466 -6.57 10.10 10.90
N LEU A 467 -7.66 9.38 11.21
CA LEU A 467 -8.50 8.71 10.22
C LEU A 467 -9.83 9.47 10.11
N ASN A 468 -10.11 10.02 8.93
CA ASN A 468 -11.42 10.58 8.62
C ASN A 468 -12.37 9.48 8.21
N ILE A 469 -13.59 9.51 8.75
CA ILE A 469 -14.71 8.67 8.34
C ILE A 469 -15.85 9.60 7.93
N TYR A 470 -16.21 9.57 6.65
CA TYR A 470 -17.37 10.35 6.15
C TYR A 470 -18.55 9.40 6.00
N ARG A 471 -19.74 9.90 6.35
CA ARG A 471 -21.01 9.16 6.21
C ARG A 471 -22.17 10.13 5.96
N LEU A 472 -23.23 9.60 5.40
CA LEU A 472 -24.50 10.35 5.34
C LEU A 472 -25.07 10.55 6.74
N PRO A 473 -25.76 11.68 6.99
CA PRO A 473 -26.43 12.01 8.25
C PRO A 473 -27.40 10.94 8.73
#